data_85397c1605aa6350ac21c477d4a8454a
#
_entry.id   85397c1605aa6350ac21c477d4a8454a
#
_cell.length_a   1.000
_cell.length_b   1.000
_cell.length_c   1.000
_cell.angle_alpha   90.00
_cell.angle_beta   90.00
_cell.angle_gamma   90.00
#
_symmetry.space_group_name_H-M   'P 1'
#
loop_
_entity.id
_entity.type
_entity.pdbx_description
1 polymer ?
#
loop_
_entity_poly.entity_id
_entity_poly.type
_entity_poly.pdbx_seq_one_letter_code
_entity_poly.pdbx_strand_id
1 'polypeptide(L)'
;AMQLARMAGAQVIVTTTGDDKLAHFRNLGIEAIDYRGQDVPKAVLRLTGGEGADLVIDNVGERTWAASLRSLARGGHLVTCGATTGAHPSADIQRLFVRQLSVHGSTMGSLEEFRRLIRAWEAGGFVPLIDRAFPLAEMSAAFDHLEDPARMGKILVHIA
;
A
#
# COMPACT_ATOMS: atom_id res chain seq x y z
N ALA A 1 -4.84 1.47 4.05
CA ALA A 1 -3.79 0.86 4.88
C ALA A 1 -2.92 1.92 5.56
N MET A 2 -2.20 2.79 4.80
CA MET A 2 -1.26 3.80 5.30
C MET A 2 -1.81 4.66 6.45
N GLN A 3 -2.97 5.30 6.28
CA GLN A 3 -3.54 6.16 7.32
C GLN A 3 -3.96 5.37 8.57
N LEU A 4 -4.50 4.17 8.41
CA LEU A 4 -4.82 3.29 9.54
C LEU A 4 -3.59 2.85 10.31
N ALA A 5 -2.48 2.55 9.62
CA ALA A 5 -1.21 2.24 10.26
C ALA A 5 -0.67 3.42 11.09
N ARG A 6 -0.77 4.64 10.55
CA ARG A 6 -0.40 5.85 11.30
C ARG A 6 -1.28 6.07 12.54
N MET A 7 -2.59 5.84 12.42
CA MET A 7 -3.50 5.90 13.57
C MET A 7 -3.12 4.91 14.67
N ALA A 8 -2.57 3.75 14.28
CA ALA A 8 -2.05 2.77 15.21
C ALA A 8 -0.64 3.09 15.75
N GLY A 9 -0.07 4.25 15.39
CA GLY A 9 1.24 4.68 15.86
C GLY A 9 2.43 4.11 15.07
N ALA A 10 2.19 3.43 13.94
CA ALA A 10 3.26 2.87 13.14
C ALA A 10 4.03 3.94 12.35
N GLN A 11 5.34 3.80 12.25
CA GLN A 11 6.13 4.47 11.23
C GLN A 11 5.77 3.87 9.86
N VAL A 12 5.36 4.71 8.93
CA VAL A 12 4.91 4.26 7.61
C VAL A 12 5.93 4.62 6.54
N ILE A 13 6.26 3.63 5.73
CA ILE A 13 7.04 3.78 4.50
C ILE A 13 6.13 3.39 3.34
N VAL A 14 6.05 4.23 2.30
CA VAL A 14 5.30 3.92 1.09
C VAL A 14 6.24 3.71 -0.09
N THR A 15 5.85 2.85 -1.01
CA THR A 15 6.52 2.73 -2.31
C THR A 15 5.62 3.33 -3.38
N THR A 16 6.16 4.23 -4.17
CA THR A 16 5.44 4.89 -5.26
C THR A 16 6.41 5.25 -6.38
N THR A 17 5.94 5.95 -7.40
CA THR A 17 6.79 6.51 -8.46
C THR A 17 6.15 7.77 -9.02
N GLY A 18 6.98 8.66 -9.54
CA GLY A 18 6.60 9.99 -10.01
C GLY A 18 6.78 11.06 -8.94
N ASP A 19 7.34 12.20 -9.38
CA ASP A 19 7.79 13.27 -8.47
C ASP A 19 6.64 13.85 -7.64
N ASP A 20 5.47 14.04 -8.25
CA ASP A 20 4.29 14.58 -7.56
C ASP A 20 3.82 13.66 -6.43
N LYS A 21 3.79 12.34 -6.68
CA LYS A 21 3.41 11.36 -5.66
C LYS A 21 4.43 11.28 -4.53
N LEU A 22 5.71 11.30 -4.88
CA LEU A 22 6.79 11.32 -3.89
C LEU A 22 6.72 12.58 -3.03
N ALA A 23 6.55 13.75 -3.66
CA ALA A 23 6.39 15.02 -2.97
C ALA A 23 5.16 15.03 -2.06
N HIS A 24 4.03 14.51 -2.53
CA HIS A 24 2.80 14.41 -1.74
C HIS A 24 3.02 13.65 -0.43
N PHE A 25 3.62 12.46 -0.49
CA PHE A 25 3.85 11.67 0.73
C PHE A 25 4.87 12.33 1.66
N ARG A 26 5.94 12.92 1.12
CA ARG A 26 6.92 13.66 1.92
C ARG A 26 6.30 14.86 2.63
N ASN A 27 5.42 15.59 1.98
CA ASN A 27 4.69 16.72 2.59
C ASN A 27 3.74 16.27 3.73
N LEU A 28 3.31 15.01 3.72
CA LEU A 28 2.58 14.39 4.82
C LEU A 28 3.49 13.84 5.95
N GLY A 29 4.81 14.03 5.85
CA GLY A 29 5.77 13.47 6.78
C GLY A 29 5.89 11.95 6.69
N ILE A 30 5.66 11.37 5.48
CA ILE A 30 5.74 9.93 5.22
C ILE A 30 6.95 9.65 4.35
N GLU A 31 7.76 8.69 4.76
CA GLU A 31 8.88 8.22 3.96
C GLU A 31 8.38 7.56 2.66
N ALA A 32 8.85 8.06 1.53
CA ALA A 32 8.44 7.58 0.21
C ALA A 32 9.64 7.11 -0.60
N ILE A 33 9.59 5.86 -1.04
CA ILE A 33 10.62 5.20 -1.85
C ILE A 33 10.14 5.17 -3.31
N ASP A 34 10.93 5.71 -4.22
CA ASP A 34 10.72 5.52 -5.65
C ASP A 34 11.16 4.11 -6.06
N TYR A 35 10.20 3.23 -6.31
CA TYR A 35 10.49 1.84 -6.68
C TYR A 35 11.09 1.67 -8.09
N ARG A 36 11.11 2.73 -8.93
CA ARG A 36 11.78 2.70 -10.24
C ARG A 36 13.26 3.08 -10.15
N GLY A 37 13.58 4.00 -9.26
CA GLY A 37 14.93 4.54 -9.10
C GLY A 37 15.73 3.92 -7.97
N GLN A 38 15.10 3.12 -7.09
CA GLN A 38 15.74 2.61 -5.88
C GLN A 38 15.50 1.11 -5.68
N ASP A 39 16.49 0.44 -5.09
CA ASP A 39 16.32 -0.91 -4.52
C ASP A 39 15.47 -0.79 -3.24
N VAL A 40 14.20 -1.18 -3.33
CA VAL A 40 13.23 -1.02 -2.23
C VAL A 40 13.70 -1.70 -0.93
N PRO A 41 14.15 -2.97 -0.91
CA PRO A 41 14.68 -3.59 0.29
C PRO A 41 15.83 -2.82 0.94
N LYS A 42 16.79 -2.35 0.15
CA LYS A 42 17.92 -1.55 0.69
C LYS A 42 17.45 -0.23 1.26
N ALA A 43 16.49 0.42 0.60
CA ALA A 43 15.93 1.68 1.09
C ALA A 43 15.15 1.47 2.40
N VAL A 44 14.35 0.41 2.51
CA VAL A 44 13.66 0.06 3.76
C VAL A 44 14.66 -0.20 4.88
N LEU A 45 15.68 -1.03 4.65
CA LEU A 45 16.71 -1.29 5.67
C LEU A 45 17.39 0.00 6.14
N ARG A 46 17.73 0.93 5.23
CA ARG A 46 18.32 2.22 5.59
C ARG A 46 17.39 3.04 6.48
N LEU A 47 16.08 3.08 6.15
CA LEU A 47 15.07 3.86 6.89
C LEU A 47 14.71 3.25 8.25
N THR A 48 15.00 1.96 8.44
CA THR A 48 14.70 1.22 9.68
C THR A 48 15.94 0.87 10.48
N GLY A 49 17.06 1.56 10.26
CA GLY A 49 18.31 1.29 11.00
C GLY A 49 18.92 -0.09 10.73
N GLY A 50 18.58 -0.73 9.64
CA GLY A 50 19.08 -2.05 9.25
C GLY A 50 18.16 -3.23 9.61
N GLU A 51 17.10 -3.01 10.37
CA GLU A 51 16.23 -4.08 10.87
C GLU A 51 15.24 -4.59 9.82
N GLY A 52 14.68 -3.71 9.02
CA GLY A 52 13.59 -3.99 8.09
C GLY A 52 12.22 -3.58 8.63
N ALA A 53 11.17 -3.84 7.88
CA ALA A 53 9.80 -3.54 8.26
C ALA A 53 9.17 -4.70 9.04
N ASP A 54 8.45 -4.40 10.12
CA ASP A 54 7.69 -5.42 10.88
C ASP A 54 6.50 -5.95 10.08
N LEU A 55 5.93 -5.09 9.23
CA LEU A 55 4.77 -5.41 8.41
C LEU A 55 4.92 -4.84 7.01
N VAL A 56 4.70 -5.67 6.01
CA VAL A 56 4.55 -5.27 4.61
C VAL A 56 3.15 -5.61 4.13
N ILE A 57 2.47 -4.67 3.49
CA ILE A 57 1.19 -4.88 2.81
C ILE A 57 1.45 -4.84 1.30
N ASP A 58 1.19 -5.96 0.63
CA ASP A 58 1.43 -6.14 -0.80
C ASP A 58 0.12 -6.50 -1.52
N ASN A 59 -0.31 -5.64 -2.43
CA ASN A 59 -1.45 -5.85 -3.31
C ASN A 59 -1.05 -6.01 -4.78
N VAL A 60 0.24 -6.07 -5.07
CA VAL A 60 0.79 -6.12 -6.42
C VAL A 60 1.08 -7.57 -6.85
N GLY A 61 1.64 -8.37 -5.96
CA GLY A 61 1.87 -9.79 -6.17
C GLY A 61 3.25 -10.10 -6.78
N GLU A 62 3.29 -10.88 -7.85
CA GLU A 62 4.49 -11.52 -8.36
C GLU A 62 5.69 -10.57 -8.53
N ARG A 63 5.47 -9.40 -9.12
CA ARG A 63 6.54 -8.43 -9.38
C ARG A 63 7.18 -7.85 -8.12
N THR A 64 6.44 -7.71 -7.03
CA THR A 64 6.94 -7.09 -5.78
C THR A 64 7.28 -8.11 -4.71
N TRP A 65 6.81 -9.34 -4.82
CA TRP A 65 6.88 -10.37 -3.79
C TRP A 65 8.27 -10.57 -3.19
N ALA A 66 9.27 -10.78 -4.05
CA ALA A 66 10.65 -10.99 -3.60
C ALA A 66 11.23 -9.76 -2.87
N ALA A 67 10.89 -8.56 -3.33
CA ALA A 67 11.28 -7.32 -2.67
C ALA A 67 10.55 -7.14 -1.34
N SER A 68 9.26 -7.46 -1.28
CA SER A 68 8.44 -7.43 -0.07
C SER A 68 9.00 -8.35 1.01
N LEU A 69 9.33 -9.61 0.68
CA LEU A 69 9.97 -10.54 1.61
C LEU A 69 11.35 -10.07 2.08
N ARG A 70 12.14 -9.46 1.18
CA ARG A 70 13.48 -8.94 1.55
C ARG A 70 13.44 -7.68 2.40
N SER A 71 12.34 -6.96 2.36
CA SER A 71 12.15 -5.73 3.16
C SER A 71 11.76 -6.02 4.61
N LEU A 72 11.34 -7.25 4.93
CA LEU A 72 10.88 -7.62 6.27
C LEU A 72 12.02 -7.75 7.28
N ALA A 73 11.76 -7.28 8.47
CA ALA A 73 12.52 -7.58 9.66
C ALA A 73 12.45 -9.08 10.02
N ARG A 74 13.32 -9.55 10.92
CA ARG A 74 13.19 -10.90 11.47
C ARG A 74 11.87 -11.00 12.26
N GLY A 75 11.11 -12.07 12.04
CA GLY A 75 9.78 -12.24 12.63
C GLY A 75 8.68 -11.39 11.98
N GLY A 76 9.00 -10.64 10.91
CA GLY A 76 8.08 -9.75 10.25
C GLY A 76 6.96 -10.45 9.48
N HIS A 77 5.92 -9.69 9.16
CA HIS A 77 4.69 -10.18 8.54
C HIS A 77 4.48 -9.58 7.15
N LEU A 78 4.17 -10.41 6.17
CA LEU A 78 3.69 -10.01 4.86
C LEU A 78 2.19 -10.24 4.78
N VAL A 79 1.41 -9.21 4.52
CA VAL A 79 -0.03 -9.34 4.22
C VAL A 79 -0.23 -9.11 2.72
N THR A 80 -0.77 -10.12 2.04
CA THR A 80 -1.13 -10.01 0.62
C THR A 80 -2.65 -9.91 0.47
N CYS A 81 -3.09 -8.95 -0.33
CA CYS A 81 -4.51 -8.72 -0.61
C CYS A 81 -4.79 -8.50 -2.10
N GLY A 82 -3.86 -8.86 -2.98
CA GLY A 82 -4.01 -8.75 -4.43
C GLY A 82 -2.82 -9.29 -5.18
N ALA A 83 -3.03 -9.59 -6.46
CA ALA A 83 -2.04 -10.19 -7.36
C ALA A 83 -2.13 -9.58 -8.76
N THR A 84 -2.13 -8.24 -8.85
CA THR A 84 -2.33 -7.51 -10.11
C THR A 84 -1.25 -7.75 -11.15
N THR A 85 -0.07 -8.23 -10.74
CA THR A 85 1.05 -8.53 -11.65
C THR A 85 1.35 -10.02 -11.80
N GLY A 86 0.50 -10.87 -11.25
CA GLY A 86 0.64 -12.33 -11.26
C GLY A 86 0.50 -12.93 -9.87
N ALA A 87 0.06 -14.20 -9.84
CA ALA A 87 -0.30 -14.91 -8.61
C ALA A 87 0.69 -16.05 -8.24
N HIS A 88 1.77 -16.23 -8.99
CA HIS A 88 2.67 -17.38 -8.84
C HIS A 88 4.13 -16.97 -8.59
N PRO A 89 4.40 -16.13 -7.57
CA PRO A 89 5.77 -15.78 -7.23
C PRO A 89 6.52 -16.97 -6.63
N SER A 90 7.86 -16.95 -6.68
CA SER A 90 8.67 -17.87 -5.91
C SER A 90 8.49 -17.63 -4.41
N ALA A 91 8.20 -18.68 -3.64
CA ALA A 91 7.92 -18.57 -2.21
C ALA A 91 9.13 -18.19 -1.36
N ASP A 92 10.37 -18.35 -1.86
CA ASP A 92 11.62 -18.16 -1.09
C ASP A 92 11.53 -18.82 0.31
N ILE A 93 11.26 -20.15 0.30
CA ILE A 93 10.99 -20.91 1.52
C ILE A 93 12.16 -20.81 2.50
N GLN A 94 13.40 -20.82 2.00
CA GLN A 94 14.57 -20.67 2.86
C GLN A 94 14.54 -19.36 3.65
N ARG A 95 14.20 -18.26 3.00
CA ARG A 95 14.07 -16.96 3.67
C ARG A 95 12.95 -16.96 4.70
N LEU A 96 11.82 -17.59 4.39
CA LEU A 96 10.68 -17.68 5.30
C LEU A 96 11.10 -18.30 6.63
N PHE A 97 11.72 -19.50 6.63
CA PHE A 97 12.04 -20.15 7.90
C PHE A 97 13.28 -19.56 8.58
N VAL A 98 14.33 -19.16 7.83
CA VAL A 98 15.55 -18.57 8.44
C VAL A 98 15.23 -17.23 9.12
N ARG A 99 14.37 -16.42 8.52
CA ARG A 99 13.97 -15.12 9.07
C ARG A 99 12.73 -15.19 9.94
N GLN A 100 12.10 -16.36 10.08
CA GLN A 100 10.87 -16.58 10.86
C GLN A 100 9.72 -15.68 10.39
N LEU A 101 9.56 -15.50 9.06
CA LEU A 101 8.56 -14.64 8.48
C LEU A 101 7.19 -15.31 8.46
N SER A 102 6.14 -14.51 8.57
CA SER A 102 4.74 -14.93 8.41
C SER A 102 4.14 -14.32 7.14
N VAL A 103 3.36 -15.11 6.41
CA VAL A 103 2.62 -14.65 5.24
C VAL A 103 1.13 -14.85 5.48
N HIS A 104 0.35 -13.79 5.31
CA HIS A 104 -1.08 -13.77 5.54
C HIS A 104 -1.83 -13.35 4.29
N GLY A 105 -2.84 -14.10 3.93
CA GLY A 105 -3.83 -13.68 2.93
C GLY A 105 -4.90 -12.81 3.57
N SER A 106 -5.33 -11.77 2.87
CA SER A 106 -6.45 -10.92 3.26
C SER A 106 -7.35 -10.68 2.06
N THR A 107 -8.63 -10.94 2.20
CA THR A 107 -9.61 -10.67 1.16
C THR A 107 -10.89 -10.11 1.77
N MET A 108 -11.44 -9.08 1.11
CA MET A 108 -12.68 -8.45 1.51
C MET A 108 -12.68 -7.98 2.98
N GLY A 109 -13.85 -7.86 3.55
CA GLY A 109 -14.08 -7.52 4.94
C GLY A 109 -15.51 -7.86 5.32
N SER A 110 -15.75 -8.09 6.60
CA SER A 110 -17.08 -8.27 7.15
C SER A 110 -17.83 -6.93 7.22
N LEU A 111 -19.16 -6.97 7.31
CA LEU A 111 -19.98 -5.78 7.52
C LEU A 111 -19.60 -5.06 8.83
N GLU A 112 -19.19 -5.79 9.84
CA GLU A 112 -18.76 -5.18 11.12
C GLU A 112 -17.41 -4.45 10.98
N GLU A 113 -16.47 -4.99 10.24
CA GLU A 113 -15.21 -4.30 9.93
C GLU A 113 -15.46 -3.02 9.12
N PHE A 114 -16.38 -3.08 8.16
CA PHE A 114 -16.79 -1.89 7.42
C PHE A 114 -17.42 -0.83 8.33
N ARG A 115 -18.32 -1.22 9.24
CA ARG A 115 -18.89 -0.31 10.23
C ARG A 115 -17.82 0.33 11.14
N ARG A 116 -16.83 -0.45 11.57
CA ARG A 116 -15.70 0.09 12.34
C ARG A 116 -14.87 1.08 11.54
N LEU A 117 -14.66 0.80 10.25
CA LEU A 117 -13.97 1.73 9.35
C LEU A 117 -14.72 3.05 9.22
N ILE A 118 -16.05 3.01 9.05
CA ILE A 118 -16.89 4.22 8.98
C ILE A 118 -16.81 5.00 10.28
N ARG A 119 -16.96 4.35 11.44
CA ARG A 119 -16.79 5.01 12.76
C ARG A 119 -15.43 5.70 12.91
N ALA A 120 -14.36 5.05 12.47
CA ALA A 120 -13.02 5.63 12.50
C ALA A 120 -12.90 6.87 11.60
N TRP A 121 -13.55 6.85 10.44
CA TRP A 121 -13.60 8.00 9.54
C TRP A 121 -14.44 9.15 10.12
N GLU A 122 -15.61 8.89 10.63
CA GLU A 122 -16.48 9.88 11.28
C GLU A 122 -15.80 10.55 12.48
N ALA A 123 -14.99 9.82 13.22
CA ALA A 123 -14.16 10.34 14.30
C ALA A 123 -12.95 11.16 13.81
N GLY A 124 -12.80 11.40 12.50
CA GLY A 124 -11.70 12.16 11.93
C GLY A 124 -10.36 11.41 11.86
N GLY A 125 -10.37 10.08 12.03
CA GLY A 125 -9.14 9.28 12.07
C GLY A 125 -8.40 9.22 10.74
N PHE A 126 -9.11 9.37 9.62
CA PHE A 126 -8.49 9.44 8.29
C PHE A 126 -9.38 10.15 7.29
N VAL A 127 -8.78 10.62 6.19
CA VAL A 127 -9.49 11.25 5.07
C VAL A 127 -9.15 10.52 3.79
N PRO A 128 -10.15 9.98 3.06
CA PRO A 128 -9.91 9.39 1.75
C PRO A 128 -9.30 10.42 0.80
N LEU A 129 -8.21 10.03 0.13
CA LEU A 129 -7.64 10.85 -0.93
C LEU A 129 -8.50 10.72 -2.17
N ILE A 130 -9.09 11.83 -2.60
CA ILE A 130 -9.88 11.94 -3.82
C ILE A 130 -9.04 12.62 -4.88
N ASP A 131 -8.89 11.98 -6.03
CA ASP A 131 -8.17 12.51 -7.18
C ASP A 131 -9.08 13.40 -8.01
N ARG A 132 -10.22 12.85 -8.45
CA ARG A 132 -11.19 13.55 -9.28
C ARG A 132 -12.60 13.02 -9.08
N ALA A 133 -13.58 13.88 -9.30
CA ALA A 133 -14.99 13.52 -9.34
C ALA A 133 -15.57 13.80 -10.74
N PHE A 134 -16.43 12.90 -11.22
CA PHE A 134 -17.10 12.99 -12.51
C PHE A 134 -18.62 12.92 -12.32
N PRO A 135 -19.41 13.59 -13.17
CA PRO A 135 -20.84 13.32 -13.23
C PRO A 135 -21.10 11.93 -13.84
N LEU A 136 -22.25 11.32 -13.54
CA LEU A 136 -22.61 10.01 -14.08
C LEU A 136 -22.57 9.94 -15.61
N ALA A 137 -22.95 11.04 -16.27
CA ALA A 137 -22.90 11.15 -17.73
C ALA A 137 -21.48 11.01 -18.33
N GLU A 138 -20.45 11.24 -17.53
CA GLU A 138 -19.04 11.14 -17.91
C GLU A 138 -18.36 9.87 -17.38
N MET A 139 -19.13 8.82 -17.14
CA MET A 139 -18.61 7.53 -16.60
C MET A 139 -17.45 6.96 -17.45
N SER A 140 -17.54 7.07 -18.79
CA SER A 140 -16.46 6.61 -19.68
C SER A 140 -15.14 7.37 -19.40
N ALA A 141 -15.20 8.70 -19.29
CA ALA A 141 -14.02 9.50 -18.95
C ALA A 141 -13.46 9.18 -17.57
N ALA A 142 -14.32 8.80 -16.61
CA ALA A 142 -13.89 8.35 -15.29
C ALA A 142 -13.11 7.03 -15.38
N PHE A 143 -13.54 6.09 -16.22
CA PHE A 143 -12.81 4.84 -16.47
C PHE A 143 -11.49 5.09 -17.21
N ASP A 144 -11.47 5.94 -18.23
CA ASP A 144 -10.23 6.31 -18.93
C ASP A 144 -9.21 6.93 -17.96
N HIS A 145 -9.68 7.78 -17.04
CA HIS A 145 -8.82 8.37 -16.02
C HIS A 145 -8.30 7.35 -14.98
N LEU A 146 -8.95 6.19 -14.79
CA LEU A 146 -8.41 5.11 -13.94
C LEU A 146 -7.08 4.55 -14.45
N GLU A 147 -6.85 4.62 -15.76
CA GLU A 147 -5.62 4.13 -16.39
C GLU A 147 -4.47 5.14 -16.36
N ASP A 148 -4.76 6.39 -16.02
CA ASP A 148 -3.73 7.44 -15.94
C ASP A 148 -2.71 7.12 -14.83
N PRO A 149 -1.43 6.89 -15.17
CA PRO A 149 -0.40 6.60 -14.18
C PRO A 149 -0.11 7.79 -13.24
N ALA A 150 -0.48 9.00 -13.62
CA ALA A 150 -0.34 10.19 -12.77
C ALA A 150 -1.43 10.23 -11.67
N ARG A 151 -2.54 9.52 -11.84
CA ARG A 151 -3.64 9.49 -10.89
C ARG A 151 -3.17 9.17 -9.47
N MET A 152 -3.70 9.92 -8.50
CA MET A 152 -3.37 9.76 -7.09
C MET A 152 -4.62 9.84 -6.21
N GLY A 153 -5.18 8.71 -5.84
CA GLY A 153 -6.37 8.65 -4.99
C GLY A 153 -7.53 7.93 -5.65
N LYS A 154 -8.73 8.19 -5.15
CA LYS A 154 -9.99 7.60 -5.62
C LYS A 154 -10.64 8.50 -6.65
N ILE A 155 -11.25 7.88 -7.65
CA ILE A 155 -12.15 8.56 -8.58
C ILE A 155 -13.56 8.40 -8.03
N LEU A 156 -14.32 9.47 -8.00
CA LEU A 156 -15.72 9.49 -7.60
C LEU A 156 -16.60 9.71 -8.81
N VAL A 157 -17.79 9.13 -8.78
CA VAL A 157 -18.87 9.44 -9.73
C VAL A 157 -20.06 9.93 -8.93
N HIS A 158 -20.52 11.14 -9.24
CA HIS A 158 -21.74 11.70 -8.66
C HIS A 158 -22.97 11.09 -9.33
N ILE A 159 -23.77 10.41 -8.54
CA ILE A 159 -25.09 9.92 -8.93
C ILE A 159 -26.07 10.96 -8.41
N ALA A 160 -26.52 11.83 -9.30
CA ALA A 160 -27.46 12.90 -8.94
C ALA A 160 -28.83 12.33 -8.58
#